data_eca04610a36955688e36045e072a9690
#
_entry.id   eca04610a36955688e36045e072a9690
#
_cell.length_a   1.000
_cell.length_b   1.000
_cell.length_c   1.000
_cell.angle_alpha   90.00
_cell.angle_beta   90.00
_cell.angle_gamma   90.00
#
_symmetry.space_group_name_H-M   'P 1'
#
loop_
_entity.id
_entity.type
_entity.pdbx_description
1 polymer ?
#
loop_
_entity_poly.entity_id
_entity_poly.type
_entity_poly.pdbx_seq_one_letter_code
_entity_poly.pdbx_strand_id
1 'polypeptide(L)'
;LSRLLLCRRSLVRAFAFLAIAFSPLAALAEVQWPMTVTDAVGREVAIPAPPRAVLLGSGFNLIALSLIHPDPIGLLAGWSGDMKGDNPEIYESFLRKFPALGDVPLIDDGSGPGLSLETILTLKADLAILANWQADTEAGQRAMEYLESIGVPVIVVDFNNEALKNTPDNMRLLGKVFEREEQAEDFARFYEERLARIRERVAGHPEPGPRVLMEAFPAADRCCWAYGTGGLGEFIAVTGSRNVAEGALPRPGGMMNAEAVMAENPDVYIATSSPGGKYSGFSIGPGVGAEEAETTLAAVVDKPLMASIAAVRDRRVHGIWNFFNAVPLNIVAAEAFASWLRPDLFPDINPAATLSEINRRFAAVPFEGAYWVSLKK
;
A
#
# COMPACT_ATOMS: atom_id res chain seq x y z
N LEU A 1 21.01 48.43 88.68
CA LEU A 1 19.58 48.39 88.19
C LEU A 1 19.52 47.72 86.76
N SER A 2 19.13 46.47 86.71
CA SER A 2 17.90 45.91 86.14
C SER A 2 17.77 46.07 84.63
N ARG A 3 17.70 45.08 83.86
CA ARG A 3 16.66 44.04 83.72
C ARG A 3 17.06 43.02 82.65
N LEU A 4 16.81 41.73 82.96
CA LEU A 4 16.77 40.63 82.02
C LEU A 4 15.67 40.84 80.96
N LEU A 5 15.90 40.43 79.75
CA LEU A 5 14.88 40.04 78.79
C LEU A 5 15.26 38.77 78.08
N LEU A 6 14.49 37.76 78.36
CA LEU A 6 14.52 36.43 77.73
C LEU A 6 14.13 36.53 76.26
N CYS A 7 14.95 35.96 75.39
CA CYS A 7 14.63 35.77 73.96
C CYS A 7 14.18 34.30 73.78
N ARG A 8 12.86 34.06 73.64
CA ARG A 8 12.29 32.78 73.27
C ARG A 8 12.63 32.46 71.80
N ARG A 9 13.42 31.42 71.55
CA ARG A 9 13.61 30.84 70.24
C ARG A 9 12.44 29.89 69.90
N SER A 10 11.56 30.28 69.00
CA SER A 10 10.54 29.44 68.38
C SER A 10 11.16 28.57 67.32
N LEU A 11 11.22 27.26 67.51
CA LEU A 11 11.57 26.28 66.49
C LEU A 11 10.34 26.10 65.57
N VAL A 12 10.41 26.59 64.36
CA VAL A 12 9.46 26.23 63.28
C VAL A 12 10.00 24.95 62.60
N ARG A 13 9.34 23.84 62.88
CA ARG A 13 9.57 22.58 62.13
C ARG A 13 8.85 22.69 60.78
N ALA A 14 9.58 22.88 59.71
CA ALA A 14 9.07 22.74 58.33
C ALA A 14 8.89 21.26 58.01
N PHE A 15 7.67 20.81 57.90
CA PHE A 15 7.31 19.52 57.33
C PHE A 15 7.30 19.68 55.77
N ALA A 16 8.35 19.20 55.10
CA ALA A 16 8.35 19.06 53.65
C ALA A 16 7.45 17.86 53.27
N PHE A 17 6.25 18.13 52.75
CA PHE A 17 5.42 17.14 52.11
C PHE A 17 6.05 16.82 50.73
N LEU A 18 6.65 15.63 50.61
CA LEU A 18 7.09 15.06 49.32
C LEU A 18 5.83 14.54 48.62
N ALA A 19 5.24 15.32 47.74
CA ALA A 19 4.19 14.89 46.83
C ALA A 19 4.78 13.96 45.79
N ILE A 20 4.66 12.65 45.99
CA ILE A 20 4.93 11.66 44.96
C ILE A 20 3.83 11.79 43.91
N ALA A 21 4.13 12.43 42.78
CA ALA A 21 3.26 12.45 41.62
C ALA A 21 3.20 11.02 41.04
N PHE A 22 2.15 10.29 41.36
CA PHE A 22 1.75 9.10 40.65
C PHE A 22 1.27 9.56 39.25
N SER A 23 2.12 9.50 38.26
CA SER A 23 1.67 9.53 36.87
C SER A 23 0.90 8.22 36.64
N PRO A 24 -0.36 8.27 36.22
CA PRO A 24 -1.04 7.05 35.81
C PRO A 24 -0.27 6.51 34.60
N LEU A 25 0.38 5.35 34.73
CA LEU A 25 0.71 4.52 33.60
C LEU A 25 -0.62 4.30 32.88
N ALA A 26 -0.77 4.83 31.66
CA ALA A 26 -1.86 4.43 30.78
C ALA A 26 -1.70 2.91 30.60
N ALA A 27 -2.52 2.13 31.29
CA ALA A 27 -2.62 0.71 31.04
C ALA A 27 -3.09 0.59 29.60
N LEU A 28 -2.25 0.05 28.72
CA LEU A 28 -2.67 -0.42 27.41
C LEU A 28 -3.84 -1.36 27.69
N ALA A 29 -5.01 -1.04 27.14
CA ALA A 29 -6.18 -1.88 27.30
C ALA A 29 -5.81 -3.23 26.68
N GLU A 30 -5.77 -4.28 27.51
CA GLU A 30 -5.52 -5.64 27.07
C GLU A 30 -6.59 -6.02 26.05
N VAL A 31 -6.19 -6.42 24.85
CA VAL A 31 -7.12 -6.79 23.79
C VAL A 31 -7.98 -7.95 24.30
N GLN A 32 -9.30 -7.74 24.33
CA GLN A 32 -10.21 -8.79 24.79
C GLN A 32 -10.66 -9.67 23.64
N TRP A 33 -10.45 -10.97 23.79
CA TRP A 33 -10.95 -12.00 22.89
C TRP A 33 -12.21 -12.69 23.46
N PRO A 34 -13.21 -13.08 22.65
CA PRO A 34 -13.30 -12.85 21.20
C PRO A 34 -13.48 -11.36 20.87
N MET A 35 -12.97 -10.94 19.71
CA MET A 35 -13.18 -9.58 19.22
C MET A 35 -14.08 -9.59 17.97
N THR A 36 -14.75 -8.47 17.73
CA THR A 36 -15.44 -8.19 16.46
C THR A 36 -14.74 -7.03 15.76
N VAL A 37 -14.48 -7.17 14.46
CA VAL A 37 -13.91 -6.15 13.62
C VAL A 37 -14.80 -5.91 12.41
N THR A 38 -14.80 -4.66 11.91
CA THR A 38 -15.41 -4.33 10.61
C THR A 38 -14.34 -4.39 9.55
N ASP A 39 -14.52 -5.21 8.52
CA ASP A 39 -13.55 -5.35 7.43
C ASP A 39 -13.73 -4.28 6.33
N ALA A 40 -12.84 -4.27 5.32
CA ALA A 40 -12.83 -3.26 4.27
C ALA A 40 -14.10 -3.22 3.39
N VAL A 41 -14.91 -4.27 3.40
CA VAL A 41 -16.18 -4.34 2.67
C VAL A 41 -17.39 -4.17 3.61
N GLY A 42 -17.16 -3.75 4.85
CA GLY A 42 -18.19 -3.38 5.83
C GLY A 42 -18.83 -4.56 6.56
N ARG A 43 -18.23 -5.76 6.53
CA ARG A 43 -18.74 -6.93 7.26
C ARG A 43 -18.22 -6.92 8.70
N GLU A 44 -19.10 -7.27 9.63
CA GLU A 44 -18.73 -7.55 11.01
C GLU A 44 -18.22 -8.99 11.13
N VAL A 45 -16.93 -9.14 11.48
CA VAL A 45 -16.27 -10.44 11.58
C VAL A 45 -15.86 -10.70 13.01
N ALA A 46 -16.39 -11.80 13.58
CA ALA A 46 -16.01 -12.26 14.91
C ALA A 46 -14.76 -13.14 14.83
N ILE A 47 -13.70 -12.73 15.53
CA ILE A 47 -12.44 -13.48 15.62
C ILE A 47 -12.33 -14.04 17.04
N PRO A 48 -12.30 -15.37 17.21
CA PRO A 48 -12.45 -15.98 18.54
C PRO A 48 -11.22 -15.85 19.45
N ALA A 49 -10.02 -15.78 18.87
CA ALA A 49 -8.75 -15.74 19.58
C ALA A 49 -7.67 -15.07 18.73
N PRO A 50 -6.50 -14.68 19.31
CA PRO A 50 -5.37 -14.16 18.54
C PRO A 50 -4.96 -15.14 17.42
N PRO A 51 -4.94 -14.69 16.14
CA PRO A 51 -4.59 -15.55 15.02
C PRO A 51 -3.13 -16.04 15.09
N ARG A 52 -2.94 -17.33 14.77
CA ARG A 52 -1.61 -17.98 14.77
C ARG A 52 -1.37 -18.81 13.52
N ALA A 53 -2.39 -19.04 12.73
CA ALA A 53 -2.35 -19.84 11.51
C ALA A 53 -3.14 -19.13 10.41
N VAL A 54 -2.52 -18.12 9.79
CA VAL A 54 -3.16 -17.20 8.85
C VAL A 54 -3.03 -17.70 7.42
N LEU A 55 -4.14 -17.69 6.70
CA LEU A 55 -4.20 -17.90 5.26
C LEU A 55 -4.21 -16.54 4.53
N LEU A 56 -3.25 -16.29 3.65
CA LEU A 56 -3.26 -15.10 2.79
C LEU A 56 -3.78 -15.47 1.40
N GLY A 57 -4.96 -14.96 1.05
CA GLY A 57 -5.55 -15.11 -0.28
C GLY A 57 -4.74 -14.42 -1.38
N SER A 58 -4.07 -13.32 -1.05
CA SER A 58 -3.04 -12.68 -1.89
C SER A 58 -1.72 -12.61 -1.13
N GLY A 59 -0.63 -13.04 -1.76
CA GLY A 59 0.71 -12.95 -1.19
C GLY A 59 1.19 -11.51 -0.99
N PHE A 60 0.63 -10.55 -1.71
CA PHE A 60 0.91 -9.12 -1.50
C PHE A 60 0.49 -8.63 -0.11
N ASN A 61 -0.48 -9.28 0.56
CA ASN A 61 -0.84 -8.95 1.93
C ASN A 61 0.28 -9.24 2.94
N LEU A 62 1.26 -10.08 2.58
CA LEU A 62 2.46 -10.26 3.37
C LEU A 62 3.26 -8.96 3.53
N ILE A 63 3.24 -8.10 2.52
CA ILE A 63 3.87 -6.77 2.59
C ILE A 63 3.22 -5.94 3.69
N ALA A 64 1.88 -5.90 3.74
CA ALA A 64 1.16 -5.16 4.79
C ALA A 64 1.50 -5.68 6.19
N LEU A 65 1.49 -6.99 6.39
CA LEU A 65 1.86 -7.59 7.67
C LEU A 65 3.32 -7.28 8.04
N SER A 66 4.23 -7.25 7.07
CA SER A 66 5.66 -6.98 7.31
C SER A 66 5.96 -5.55 7.75
N LEU A 67 5.03 -4.61 7.55
CA LEU A 67 5.18 -3.22 8.01
C LEU A 67 4.81 -3.03 9.49
N ILE A 68 4.11 -3.99 10.08
CA ILE A 68 3.63 -3.89 11.47
C ILE A 68 4.08 -5.06 12.35
N HIS A 69 4.45 -6.19 11.76
CA HIS A 69 4.82 -7.40 12.51
C HIS A 69 6.29 -7.79 12.27
N PRO A 70 7.08 -8.04 13.32
CA PRO A 70 8.51 -8.33 13.19
C PRO A 70 8.82 -9.69 12.57
N ASP A 71 7.91 -10.66 12.71
CA ASP A 71 7.97 -12.00 12.11
C ASP A 71 6.60 -12.33 11.49
N PRO A 72 6.28 -11.81 10.30
CA PRO A 72 5.00 -12.09 9.66
C PRO A 72 4.91 -13.53 9.12
N ILE A 73 6.05 -14.21 8.92
CA ILE A 73 6.10 -15.57 8.37
C ILE A 73 5.67 -16.60 9.41
N GLY A 74 6.03 -16.38 10.67
CA GLY A 74 5.61 -17.25 11.77
C GLY A 74 4.10 -17.33 11.99
N LEU A 75 3.33 -16.40 11.37
CA LEU A 75 1.87 -16.41 11.39
C LEU A 75 1.24 -17.25 10.27
N LEU A 76 1.98 -17.59 9.20
CA LEU A 76 1.39 -18.14 7.98
C LEU A 76 1.11 -19.63 8.09
N ALA A 77 -0.13 -20.05 7.82
CA ALA A 77 -0.50 -21.43 7.53
C ALA A 77 -0.39 -21.74 6.02
N GLY A 78 -0.61 -20.75 5.17
CA GLY A 78 -0.51 -20.83 3.73
C GLY A 78 -0.74 -19.49 3.05
N TRP A 79 -0.36 -19.36 1.78
CA TRP A 79 -0.46 -18.09 1.06
C TRP A 79 -0.53 -18.29 -0.46
N SER A 80 -1.05 -17.29 -1.18
CA SER A 80 -1.06 -17.28 -2.65
C SER A 80 0.34 -17.05 -3.22
N GLY A 81 0.63 -17.71 -4.33
CA GLY A 81 1.87 -17.57 -5.07
C GLY A 81 1.97 -16.31 -5.96
N ASP A 82 0.94 -15.46 -6.00
CA ASP A 82 0.85 -14.28 -6.86
C ASP A 82 2.05 -13.32 -6.71
N MET A 83 2.42 -12.95 -5.49
CA MET A 83 3.60 -12.10 -5.24
C MET A 83 4.89 -12.78 -5.71
N LYS A 84 5.05 -14.08 -5.49
CA LYS A 84 6.22 -14.84 -5.95
C LYS A 84 6.30 -14.88 -7.48
N GLY A 85 5.15 -15.06 -8.14
CA GLY A 85 5.05 -15.14 -9.60
C GLY A 85 5.28 -13.81 -10.32
N ASP A 86 4.78 -12.71 -9.74
CA ASP A 86 4.81 -11.39 -10.35
C ASP A 86 5.98 -10.51 -9.87
N ASN A 87 6.50 -10.77 -8.68
CA ASN A 87 7.58 -9.99 -8.06
C ASN A 87 8.57 -10.90 -7.32
N PRO A 88 9.30 -11.76 -8.04
CA PRO A 88 10.19 -12.76 -7.44
C PRO A 88 11.25 -12.13 -6.53
N GLU A 89 11.71 -10.91 -6.81
CA GLU A 89 12.72 -10.24 -6.00
C GLU A 89 12.22 -9.87 -4.59
N ILE A 90 10.93 -9.53 -4.45
CA ILE A 90 10.33 -9.35 -3.11
C ILE A 90 10.31 -10.69 -2.38
N TYR A 91 9.83 -11.73 -3.04
CA TYR A 91 9.82 -13.09 -2.46
C TYR A 91 11.21 -13.50 -1.98
N GLU A 92 12.23 -13.36 -2.82
CA GLU A 92 13.61 -13.70 -2.49
C GLU A 92 14.15 -12.85 -1.31
N SER A 93 13.75 -11.60 -1.21
CA SER A 93 14.11 -10.73 -0.08
C SER A 93 13.48 -11.20 1.23
N PHE A 94 12.22 -11.61 1.20
CA PHE A 94 11.59 -12.25 2.36
C PHE A 94 12.24 -13.59 2.69
N LEU A 95 12.52 -14.44 1.70
CA LEU A 95 13.13 -15.75 1.88
C LEU A 95 14.54 -15.65 2.52
N ARG A 96 15.33 -14.65 2.10
CA ARG A 96 16.66 -14.41 2.71
C ARG A 96 16.57 -14.06 4.20
N LYS A 97 15.58 -13.26 4.59
CA LYS A 97 15.40 -12.88 6.00
C LYS A 97 14.67 -13.94 6.82
N PHE A 98 13.70 -14.57 6.21
CA PHE A 98 12.83 -15.57 6.83
C PHE A 98 12.85 -16.87 6.02
N PRO A 99 13.87 -17.74 6.17
CA PRO A 99 13.99 -18.97 5.37
C PRO A 99 12.78 -19.90 5.46
N ALA A 100 12.05 -19.87 6.61
CA ALA A 100 10.82 -20.63 6.80
C ALA A 100 9.73 -20.35 5.77
N LEU A 101 9.78 -19.20 5.06
CA LEU A 101 8.84 -18.90 3.99
C LEU A 101 8.88 -19.96 2.86
N GLY A 102 10.03 -20.57 2.64
CA GLY A 102 10.18 -21.63 1.64
C GLY A 102 9.36 -22.89 1.94
N ASP A 103 9.05 -23.12 3.21
CA ASP A 103 8.28 -24.27 3.69
C ASP A 103 6.78 -23.98 3.86
N VAL A 104 6.37 -22.69 3.76
CA VAL A 104 4.94 -22.31 3.86
C VAL A 104 4.20 -22.75 2.60
N PRO A 105 3.12 -23.56 2.73
CA PRO A 105 2.37 -24.06 1.59
C PRO A 105 1.77 -22.96 0.72
N LEU A 106 1.86 -23.11 -0.61
CA LEU A 106 1.14 -22.29 -1.56
C LEU A 106 -0.27 -22.85 -1.74
N ILE A 107 -1.27 -21.96 -1.74
CA ILE A 107 -2.69 -22.31 -1.98
C ILE A 107 -3.08 -22.23 -3.46
N ASP A 108 -2.24 -21.60 -4.26
CA ASP A 108 -2.29 -21.49 -5.71
C ASP A 108 -0.90 -21.16 -6.26
N ASP A 109 -0.75 -21.15 -7.57
CA ASP A 109 0.48 -20.79 -8.26
C ASP A 109 0.56 -19.31 -8.68
N GLY A 110 -0.43 -18.51 -8.29
CA GLY A 110 -0.55 -17.10 -8.67
C GLY A 110 -1.03 -16.85 -10.09
N SER A 111 -1.41 -17.89 -10.84
CA SER A 111 -1.82 -17.76 -12.25
C SER A 111 -3.28 -17.36 -12.46
N GLY A 112 -4.07 -17.25 -11.36
CA GLY A 112 -5.49 -16.92 -11.46
C GLY A 112 -6.18 -16.73 -10.09
N PRO A 113 -7.48 -16.40 -10.10
CA PRO A 113 -8.25 -16.12 -8.87
C PRO A 113 -8.63 -17.38 -8.09
N GLY A 114 -8.17 -18.55 -8.49
CA GLY A 114 -8.59 -19.85 -7.94
C GLY A 114 -7.85 -20.21 -6.66
N LEU A 115 -8.54 -20.13 -5.52
CA LEU A 115 -8.06 -20.69 -4.27
C LEU A 115 -8.32 -22.20 -4.26
N SER A 116 -7.29 -23.03 -4.04
CA SER A 116 -7.45 -24.48 -3.90
C SER A 116 -8.10 -24.82 -2.57
N LEU A 117 -9.42 -25.09 -2.60
CA LEU A 117 -10.17 -25.49 -1.41
C LEU A 117 -9.64 -26.76 -0.77
N GLU A 118 -9.13 -27.70 -1.58
CA GLU A 118 -8.51 -28.93 -1.09
C GLU A 118 -7.25 -28.64 -0.27
N THR A 119 -6.39 -27.78 -0.76
CA THR A 119 -5.20 -27.34 -0.03
C THR A 119 -5.59 -26.62 1.26
N ILE A 120 -6.52 -25.67 1.19
CA ILE A 120 -7.00 -24.88 2.34
C ILE A 120 -7.48 -25.79 3.48
N LEU A 121 -8.21 -26.86 3.17
CA LEU A 121 -8.67 -27.85 4.17
C LEU A 121 -7.55 -28.44 5.01
N THR A 122 -6.38 -28.62 4.44
CA THR A 122 -5.24 -29.26 5.11
C THR A 122 -4.48 -28.29 6.03
N LEU A 123 -4.62 -26.98 5.83
CA LEU A 123 -3.78 -25.95 6.47
C LEU A 123 -4.20 -25.60 7.90
N LYS A 124 -5.41 -25.98 8.33
CA LYS A 124 -5.94 -25.67 9.67
C LYS A 124 -5.80 -24.18 10.05
N ALA A 125 -6.06 -23.30 9.09
CA ALA A 125 -6.02 -21.86 9.33
C ALA A 125 -7.04 -21.45 10.40
N ASP A 126 -6.71 -20.44 11.22
CA ASP A 126 -7.58 -19.84 12.23
C ASP A 126 -8.05 -18.43 11.84
N LEU A 127 -7.52 -17.89 10.75
CA LEU A 127 -7.95 -16.66 10.09
C LEU A 127 -7.57 -16.72 8.60
N ALA A 128 -8.43 -16.17 7.73
CA ALA A 128 -8.09 -15.90 6.35
C ALA A 128 -8.15 -14.39 6.06
N ILE A 129 -7.22 -13.89 5.24
CA ILE A 129 -7.16 -12.51 4.76
C ILE A 129 -7.25 -12.54 3.24
N LEU A 130 -8.31 -11.95 2.69
CA LEU A 130 -8.49 -11.81 1.25
C LEU A 130 -8.32 -10.34 0.85
N ALA A 131 -7.83 -10.12 -0.38
CA ALA A 131 -7.91 -8.80 -0.99
C ALA A 131 -9.33 -8.56 -1.52
N ASN A 132 -9.80 -7.32 -1.52
CA ASN A 132 -11.16 -6.98 -1.96
C ASN A 132 -11.45 -7.42 -3.40
N TRP A 133 -10.48 -7.30 -4.33
CA TRP A 133 -10.64 -7.74 -5.71
C TRP A 133 -10.89 -9.26 -5.83
N GLN A 134 -10.42 -10.05 -4.86
CA GLN A 134 -10.75 -11.49 -4.78
C GLN A 134 -12.17 -11.68 -4.23
N ALA A 135 -12.52 -10.97 -3.17
CA ALA A 135 -13.84 -11.04 -2.54
C ALA A 135 -14.97 -10.66 -3.50
N ASP A 136 -14.71 -9.79 -4.48
CA ASP A 136 -15.67 -9.37 -5.52
C ASP A 136 -15.89 -10.44 -6.62
N THR A 137 -15.09 -11.51 -6.65
CA THR A 137 -15.25 -12.60 -7.62
C THR A 137 -16.17 -13.70 -7.09
N GLU A 138 -16.85 -14.41 -8.01
CA GLU A 138 -17.65 -15.58 -7.64
C GLU A 138 -16.81 -16.68 -6.97
N ALA A 139 -15.57 -16.87 -7.40
CA ALA A 139 -14.64 -17.82 -6.79
C ALA A 139 -14.24 -17.41 -5.37
N GLY A 140 -13.96 -16.12 -5.14
CA GLY A 140 -13.65 -15.59 -3.83
C GLY A 140 -14.82 -15.66 -2.86
N GLN A 141 -16.03 -15.34 -3.34
CA GLN A 141 -17.25 -15.47 -2.52
C GLN A 141 -17.47 -16.92 -2.06
N ARG A 142 -17.35 -17.88 -2.98
CA ARG A 142 -17.42 -19.31 -2.63
C ARG A 142 -16.33 -19.73 -1.63
N ALA A 143 -15.12 -19.19 -1.78
CA ALA A 143 -14.04 -19.48 -0.86
C ALA A 143 -14.31 -18.91 0.55
N MET A 144 -14.85 -17.69 0.63
CA MET A 144 -15.26 -17.09 1.91
C MET A 144 -16.35 -17.88 2.60
N GLU A 145 -17.44 -18.20 1.89
CA GLU A 145 -18.54 -19.01 2.40
C GLU A 145 -18.05 -20.38 2.92
N TYR A 146 -17.15 -20.99 2.17
CA TYR A 146 -16.56 -22.27 2.56
C TYR A 146 -15.73 -22.15 3.84
N LEU A 147 -14.80 -21.20 3.92
CA LEU A 147 -13.95 -20.97 5.11
C LEU A 147 -14.82 -20.70 6.34
N GLU A 148 -15.80 -19.82 6.23
CA GLU A 148 -16.74 -19.50 7.32
C GLU A 148 -17.55 -20.73 7.75
N SER A 149 -17.95 -21.60 6.81
CA SER A 149 -18.70 -22.84 7.11
C SER A 149 -17.91 -23.85 7.94
N ILE A 150 -16.58 -23.82 7.85
CA ILE A 150 -15.67 -24.64 8.65
C ILE A 150 -15.13 -23.93 9.90
N GLY A 151 -15.66 -22.73 10.21
CA GLY A 151 -15.32 -21.96 11.41
C GLY A 151 -14.05 -21.12 11.30
N VAL A 152 -13.54 -20.88 10.09
CA VAL A 152 -12.40 -19.98 9.83
C VAL A 152 -12.94 -18.58 9.50
N PRO A 153 -12.76 -17.57 10.37
CA PRO A 153 -13.16 -16.20 10.05
C PRO A 153 -12.36 -15.66 8.87
N VAL A 154 -13.04 -14.85 8.02
CA VAL A 154 -12.43 -14.23 6.85
C VAL A 154 -12.55 -12.72 6.98
N ILE A 155 -11.43 -12.00 6.94
CA ILE A 155 -11.41 -10.54 6.80
C ILE A 155 -10.97 -10.15 5.39
N VAL A 156 -11.57 -9.09 4.85
CA VAL A 156 -11.21 -8.50 3.57
C VAL A 156 -10.44 -7.21 3.82
N VAL A 157 -9.32 -7.03 3.12
CA VAL A 157 -8.55 -5.78 3.11
C VAL A 157 -8.58 -5.15 1.72
N ASP A 158 -8.56 -3.83 1.65
CA ASP A 158 -8.61 -3.07 0.40
C ASP A 158 -7.45 -2.09 0.29
N PHE A 159 -6.45 -2.44 -0.50
CA PHE A 159 -5.37 -1.55 -0.92
C PHE A 159 -5.51 -1.14 -2.39
N ASN A 160 -6.67 -1.43 -3.01
CA ASN A 160 -6.88 -1.31 -4.46
C ASN A 160 -7.94 -0.27 -4.86
N ASN A 161 -9.19 -0.40 -4.39
CA ASN A 161 -10.31 0.39 -4.95
C ASN A 161 -10.29 1.86 -4.54
N GLU A 162 -10.18 2.13 -3.25
CA GLU A 162 -10.04 3.46 -2.67
C GLU A 162 -8.76 3.50 -1.82
N ALA A 163 -7.65 3.14 -2.48
CA ALA A 163 -6.37 2.86 -1.84
C ALA A 163 -5.90 4.00 -0.92
N LEU A 164 -6.00 5.25 -1.38
CA LEU A 164 -5.56 6.41 -0.62
C LEU A 164 -6.44 6.70 0.61
N LYS A 165 -7.67 6.22 0.62
CA LYS A 165 -8.57 6.35 1.76
C LYS A 165 -8.47 5.16 2.69
N ASN A 166 -8.48 3.95 2.12
CA ASN A 166 -8.65 2.71 2.86
C ASN A 166 -7.34 2.18 3.47
N THR A 167 -6.17 2.54 2.91
CA THR A 167 -4.88 2.02 3.40
C THR A 167 -4.65 2.26 4.90
N PRO A 168 -4.82 3.47 5.47
CA PRO A 168 -4.64 3.67 6.91
C PRO A 168 -5.58 2.80 7.76
N ASP A 169 -6.85 2.72 7.36
CA ASP A 169 -7.86 1.96 8.10
C ASP A 169 -7.60 0.45 8.04
N ASN A 170 -7.17 -0.07 6.88
CA ASN A 170 -6.75 -1.47 6.75
C ASN A 170 -5.51 -1.79 7.59
N MET A 171 -4.55 -0.88 7.68
CA MET A 171 -3.39 -1.07 8.56
C MET A 171 -3.80 -1.09 10.03
N ARG A 172 -4.74 -0.21 10.46
CA ARG A 172 -5.32 -0.23 11.82
C ARG A 172 -6.10 -1.52 12.09
N LEU A 173 -6.88 -2.00 11.12
CA LEU A 173 -7.57 -3.28 11.19
C LEU A 173 -6.59 -4.43 11.45
N LEU A 174 -5.54 -4.52 10.62
CA LEU A 174 -4.50 -5.54 10.79
C LEU A 174 -3.77 -5.38 12.13
N GLY A 175 -3.47 -4.14 12.54
CA GLY A 175 -2.87 -3.86 13.84
C GLY A 175 -3.69 -4.40 14.99
N LYS A 176 -5.01 -4.17 14.97
CA LYS A 176 -5.95 -4.68 15.99
C LYS A 176 -6.00 -6.19 16.00
N VAL A 177 -6.08 -6.84 14.82
CA VAL A 177 -6.17 -8.29 14.68
C VAL A 177 -4.90 -9.01 15.15
N PHE A 178 -3.74 -8.41 14.94
CA PHE A 178 -2.43 -9.01 15.27
C PHE A 178 -1.79 -8.44 16.54
N GLU A 179 -2.53 -7.67 17.35
CA GLU A 179 -2.01 -7.05 18.58
C GLU A 179 -0.76 -6.17 18.30
N ARG A 180 -0.88 -5.35 17.23
CA ARG A 180 0.15 -4.43 16.74
C ARG A 180 -0.41 -3.03 16.49
N GLU A 181 -1.31 -2.60 17.35
CA GLU A 181 -2.03 -1.33 17.21
C GLU A 181 -1.08 -0.13 17.19
N GLU A 182 -0.05 -0.13 18.04
CA GLU A 182 0.92 0.96 18.10
C GLU A 182 1.69 1.10 16.77
N GLN A 183 2.19 -0.03 16.23
CA GLN A 183 2.93 -0.06 14.97
C GLN A 183 2.02 0.34 13.78
N ALA A 184 0.80 -0.15 13.78
CA ALA A 184 -0.18 0.15 12.75
C ALA A 184 -0.61 1.62 12.78
N GLU A 185 -0.85 2.18 13.97
CA GLU A 185 -1.19 3.60 14.13
C GLU A 185 -0.03 4.52 13.76
N ASP A 186 1.23 4.14 14.09
CA ASP A 186 2.40 4.90 13.67
C ASP A 186 2.55 4.93 12.15
N PHE A 187 2.31 3.79 11.47
CA PHE A 187 2.27 3.74 10.01
C PHE A 187 1.09 4.53 9.42
N ALA A 188 -0.10 4.38 9.98
CA ALA A 188 -1.29 5.08 9.49
C ALA A 188 -1.12 6.60 9.58
N ARG A 189 -0.62 7.14 10.70
CA ARG A 189 -0.30 8.57 10.85
C ARG A 189 0.75 9.04 9.86
N PHE A 190 1.84 8.29 9.71
CA PHE A 190 2.87 8.56 8.71
C PHE A 190 2.30 8.69 7.30
N TYR A 191 1.36 7.81 6.95
CA TYR A 191 0.67 7.81 5.67
C TYR A 191 -0.26 9.03 5.53
N GLU A 192 -1.13 9.24 6.51
CA GLU A 192 -2.13 10.31 6.53
C GLU A 192 -1.50 11.71 6.48
N GLU A 193 -0.41 11.95 7.19
CA GLU A 193 0.33 13.23 7.16
C GLU A 193 0.83 13.56 5.75
N ARG A 194 1.33 12.57 5.02
CA ARG A 194 1.80 12.75 3.64
C ARG A 194 0.67 12.99 2.67
N LEU A 195 -0.39 12.21 2.80
CA LEU A 195 -1.57 12.37 1.96
C LEU A 195 -2.28 13.71 2.20
N ALA A 196 -2.38 14.14 3.47
CA ALA A 196 -2.95 15.45 3.83
C ALA A 196 -2.17 16.59 3.18
N ARG A 197 -0.83 16.53 3.20
CA ARG A 197 0.02 17.52 2.52
C ARG A 197 -0.31 17.66 1.03
N ILE A 198 -0.51 16.52 0.34
CA ILE A 198 -0.89 16.54 -1.08
C ILE A 198 -2.27 17.20 -1.24
N ARG A 199 -3.26 16.73 -0.49
CA ARG A 199 -4.65 17.22 -0.58
C ARG A 199 -4.78 18.70 -0.26
N GLU A 200 -4.13 19.17 0.80
CA GLU A 200 -4.18 20.58 1.22
C GLU A 200 -3.56 21.51 0.19
N ARG A 201 -2.41 21.14 -0.40
CA ARG A 201 -1.77 21.96 -1.44
C ARG A 201 -2.62 22.02 -2.70
N VAL A 202 -3.18 20.89 -3.13
CA VAL A 202 -4.08 20.85 -4.30
C VAL A 202 -5.34 21.67 -4.04
N ALA A 203 -5.94 21.56 -2.86
CA ALA A 203 -7.13 22.33 -2.50
C ALA A 203 -6.88 23.86 -2.49
N GLY A 204 -5.66 24.28 -2.17
CA GLY A 204 -5.23 25.68 -2.23
C GLY A 204 -4.98 26.21 -3.66
N HIS A 205 -4.99 25.34 -4.67
CA HIS A 205 -4.67 25.67 -6.08
C HIS A 205 -5.70 25.01 -7.00
N PRO A 206 -6.88 25.62 -7.16
CA PRO A 206 -8.02 25.03 -7.86
C PRO A 206 -7.84 24.91 -9.38
N GLU A 207 -6.75 25.48 -9.95
CA GLU A 207 -6.45 25.33 -11.37
C GLU A 207 -6.25 23.85 -11.70
N PRO A 208 -6.89 23.35 -12.78
CA PRO A 208 -6.76 21.96 -13.16
C PRO A 208 -5.31 21.61 -13.51
N GLY A 209 -4.87 20.46 -13.03
CA GLY A 209 -3.60 19.87 -13.43
C GLY A 209 -3.63 19.35 -14.87
N PRO A 210 -2.53 18.73 -15.35
CA PRO A 210 -2.42 18.24 -16.72
C PRO A 210 -3.41 17.10 -17.01
N ARG A 211 -3.64 16.85 -18.32
CA ARG A 211 -4.33 15.66 -18.80
C ARG A 211 -3.36 14.49 -18.81
N VAL A 212 -3.76 13.38 -18.21
CA VAL A 212 -2.91 12.22 -17.99
C VAL A 212 -3.51 10.98 -18.64
N LEU A 213 -2.73 10.30 -19.47
CA LEU A 213 -2.99 8.91 -19.86
C LEU A 213 -2.14 8.01 -18.98
N MET A 214 -2.76 7.08 -18.27
CA MET A 214 -2.06 6.03 -17.54
C MET A 214 -2.43 4.67 -18.13
N GLU A 215 -1.42 3.99 -18.69
CA GLU A 215 -1.57 2.71 -19.36
C GLU A 215 -0.99 1.57 -18.51
N ALA A 216 -1.81 0.54 -18.31
CA ALA A 216 -1.37 -0.67 -17.64
C ALA A 216 -0.72 -1.64 -18.62
N PHE A 217 0.48 -2.07 -18.31
CA PHE A 217 1.22 -3.09 -19.09
C PHE A 217 1.21 -2.82 -20.59
N PRO A 218 1.79 -1.69 -21.04
CA PRO A 218 1.74 -1.25 -22.44
C PRO A 218 2.35 -2.29 -23.38
N ALA A 219 1.52 -2.95 -24.18
CA ALA A 219 1.93 -3.98 -25.10
C ALA A 219 2.39 -3.41 -26.46
N ALA A 220 3.21 -4.18 -27.18
CA ALA A 220 3.76 -3.74 -28.47
C ALA A 220 2.71 -3.66 -29.58
N ASP A 221 1.69 -4.51 -29.49
CA ASP A 221 0.70 -4.78 -30.55
C ASP A 221 -0.69 -4.16 -30.28
N ARG A 222 -0.90 -3.57 -29.10
CA ARG A 222 -2.18 -3.02 -28.66
C ARG A 222 -2.00 -1.68 -27.99
N CYS A 223 -2.85 -0.74 -28.26
CA CYS A 223 -3.07 0.47 -27.47
C CYS A 223 -4.53 0.47 -27.00
N CYS A 224 -4.85 0.98 -25.88
CA CYS A 224 -4.08 1.13 -24.64
C CYS A 224 -5.02 0.70 -23.51
N TRP A 225 -4.61 -0.24 -22.67
CA TRP A 225 -5.43 -0.52 -21.49
C TRP A 225 -5.20 0.61 -20.48
N ALA A 226 -6.16 1.52 -20.37
CA ALA A 226 -6.04 2.71 -19.53
C ALA A 226 -6.77 2.53 -18.20
N TYR A 227 -6.14 3.03 -17.12
CA TYR A 227 -6.84 3.16 -15.85
C TYR A 227 -7.91 4.24 -15.93
N GLY A 228 -9.14 3.88 -15.50
CA GLY A 228 -10.26 4.80 -15.29
C GLY A 228 -10.21 5.43 -13.89
N THR A 229 -11.39 5.58 -13.28
CA THR A 229 -11.51 6.00 -11.87
C THR A 229 -11.34 4.79 -10.95
N GLY A 230 -10.52 4.91 -9.91
CA GLY A 230 -10.18 3.83 -8.98
C GLY A 230 -8.88 3.13 -9.34
N GLY A 231 -8.41 2.24 -8.48
CA GLY A 231 -7.08 1.68 -8.58
C GLY A 231 -6.02 2.78 -8.67
N LEU A 232 -5.03 2.62 -9.54
CA LEU A 232 -4.01 3.67 -9.75
C LEU A 232 -4.56 4.98 -10.34
N GLY A 233 -5.78 4.99 -10.92
CA GLY A 233 -6.42 6.22 -11.39
C GLY A 233 -6.70 7.24 -10.29
N GLU A 234 -6.87 6.80 -9.05
CA GLU A 234 -7.06 7.65 -7.87
C GLU A 234 -5.85 8.59 -7.63
N PHE A 235 -4.64 8.09 -7.98
CA PHE A 235 -3.40 8.87 -7.83
C PHE A 235 -3.29 10.04 -8.80
N ILE A 236 -3.98 9.99 -9.95
CA ILE A 236 -4.13 11.14 -10.84
C ILE A 236 -5.06 12.17 -10.18
N ALA A 237 -6.23 11.70 -9.72
CA ALA A 237 -7.26 12.57 -9.17
C ALA A 237 -6.81 13.35 -7.92
N VAL A 238 -6.03 12.71 -7.01
CA VAL A 238 -5.56 13.35 -5.78
C VAL A 238 -4.65 14.56 -6.03
N THR A 239 -4.03 14.64 -7.23
CA THR A 239 -3.19 15.79 -7.64
C THR A 239 -3.98 16.92 -8.31
N GLY A 240 -5.30 16.77 -8.45
CA GLY A 240 -6.13 17.70 -9.21
C GLY A 240 -5.93 17.63 -10.73
N SER A 241 -5.28 16.57 -11.22
CA SER A 241 -5.05 16.33 -12.65
C SER A 241 -6.22 15.58 -13.28
N ARG A 242 -6.37 15.70 -14.61
CA ARG A 242 -7.46 15.06 -15.36
C ARG A 242 -6.98 13.72 -15.93
N ASN A 243 -7.63 12.64 -15.54
CA ASN A 243 -7.46 11.35 -16.21
C ASN A 243 -8.25 11.36 -17.54
N VAL A 244 -7.58 11.14 -18.68
CA VAL A 244 -8.22 11.14 -20.00
C VAL A 244 -9.20 9.97 -20.21
N ALA A 245 -9.05 8.91 -19.42
CA ALA A 245 -9.94 7.75 -19.44
C ALA A 245 -11.16 7.90 -18.51
N GLU A 246 -11.21 8.97 -17.68
CA GLU A 246 -12.30 9.20 -16.75
C GLU A 246 -13.62 9.45 -17.48
N GLY A 247 -14.68 8.77 -17.06
CA GLY A 247 -16.00 8.86 -17.69
C GLY A 247 -16.13 8.12 -19.03
N ALA A 248 -15.02 7.77 -19.68
CA ALA A 248 -15.03 6.99 -20.92
C ALA A 248 -14.93 5.47 -20.68
N LEU A 249 -14.37 5.07 -19.54
CA LEU A 249 -14.12 3.68 -19.20
C LEU A 249 -14.73 3.29 -17.85
N PRO A 250 -15.11 2.01 -17.67
CA PRO A 250 -15.57 1.50 -16.38
C PRO A 250 -14.44 1.49 -15.35
N ARG A 251 -14.78 1.28 -14.08
CA ARG A 251 -13.80 0.98 -13.03
C ARG A 251 -13.33 -0.50 -13.15
N PRO A 252 -12.03 -0.81 -12.95
CA PRO A 252 -10.91 0.13 -12.68
C PRO A 252 -10.31 0.69 -13.97
N GLY A 253 -10.76 0.32 -15.17
CA GLY A 253 -10.23 0.75 -16.45
C GLY A 253 -10.69 -0.13 -17.60
N GLY A 254 -10.08 0.04 -18.77
CA GLY A 254 -10.41 -0.72 -19.98
C GLY A 254 -9.59 -0.29 -21.19
N MET A 255 -9.95 -0.85 -22.35
CA MET A 255 -9.28 -0.55 -23.62
C MET A 255 -9.76 0.79 -24.19
N MET A 256 -8.83 1.72 -24.35
CA MET A 256 -9.00 2.89 -25.22
C MET A 256 -8.44 2.57 -26.61
N ASN A 257 -9.10 3.03 -27.65
CA ASN A 257 -8.54 2.93 -28.99
C ASN A 257 -7.55 4.09 -29.25
N ALA A 258 -6.66 3.87 -30.23
CA ALA A 258 -5.64 4.83 -30.60
C ALA A 258 -6.16 6.22 -31.00
N GLU A 259 -7.30 6.26 -31.68
CA GLU A 259 -7.93 7.49 -32.16
C GLU A 259 -8.43 8.34 -30.97
N ALA A 260 -9.03 7.70 -29.97
CA ALA A 260 -9.45 8.38 -28.73
C ALA A 260 -8.25 8.93 -27.96
N VAL A 261 -7.15 8.19 -27.87
CA VAL A 261 -5.91 8.67 -27.23
C VAL A 261 -5.32 9.85 -27.96
N MET A 262 -5.29 9.82 -29.30
CA MET A 262 -4.82 10.95 -30.11
C MET A 262 -5.73 12.18 -29.98
N ALA A 263 -7.04 11.98 -29.92
CA ALA A 263 -8.02 13.08 -29.75
C ALA A 263 -7.89 13.75 -28.38
N GLU A 264 -7.71 12.97 -27.31
CA GLU A 264 -7.46 13.48 -25.96
C GLU A 264 -6.09 14.15 -25.85
N ASN A 265 -5.10 13.73 -26.65
CA ASN A 265 -3.75 14.28 -26.71
C ASN A 265 -3.18 14.61 -25.32
N PRO A 266 -2.90 13.60 -24.46
CA PRO A 266 -2.51 13.78 -23.08
C PRO A 266 -1.22 14.60 -22.94
N ASP A 267 -1.14 15.39 -21.87
CA ASP A 267 0.01 16.24 -21.53
C ASP A 267 1.10 15.41 -20.79
N VAL A 268 0.68 14.31 -20.15
CA VAL A 268 1.57 13.38 -19.43
C VAL A 268 1.15 11.95 -19.75
N TYR A 269 2.13 11.10 -19.98
CA TYR A 269 1.95 9.65 -20.13
C TYR A 269 2.62 8.90 -18.98
N ILE A 270 1.88 7.98 -18.37
CA ILE A 270 2.40 7.11 -17.30
C ILE A 270 2.17 5.65 -17.71
N ALA A 271 3.25 4.88 -17.82
CA ALA A 271 3.21 3.44 -18.02
C ALA A 271 3.28 2.72 -16.67
N THR A 272 2.51 1.64 -16.51
CA THR A 272 2.66 0.75 -15.36
C THR A 272 3.13 -0.63 -15.79
N SER A 273 3.96 -1.30 -14.99
CA SER A 273 4.42 -2.65 -15.26
C SER A 273 4.97 -3.34 -14.01
N SER A 274 5.59 -4.49 -14.20
CA SER A 274 6.23 -5.32 -13.18
C SER A 274 7.68 -5.66 -13.56
N PRO A 275 8.46 -6.22 -12.64
CA PRO A 275 9.82 -6.70 -12.93
C PRO A 275 9.86 -7.70 -14.10
N GLY A 276 10.95 -7.63 -14.86
CA GLY A 276 11.18 -8.51 -16.01
C GLY A 276 10.31 -8.24 -17.23
N GLY A 277 9.40 -7.26 -17.18
CA GLY A 277 8.55 -6.90 -18.32
C GLY A 277 7.65 -8.03 -18.82
N LYS A 278 7.27 -8.96 -17.94
CA LYS A 278 6.51 -10.19 -18.22
C LYS A 278 5.28 -9.96 -19.11
N TYR A 279 4.61 -8.83 -18.95
CA TYR A 279 3.34 -8.53 -19.62
C TYR A 279 3.47 -7.49 -20.75
N SER A 280 4.58 -6.74 -20.80
CA SER A 280 4.65 -5.56 -21.67
C SER A 280 6.04 -5.25 -22.26
N GLY A 281 7.09 -5.94 -21.85
CA GLY A 281 8.47 -5.58 -22.18
C GLY A 281 9.03 -4.38 -21.40
N PHE A 282 8.19 -3.62 -20.70
CA PHE A 282 8.62 -2.58 -19.74
C PHE A 282 8.87 -3.22 -18.38
N SER A 283 10.09 -3.04 -17.85
CA SER A 283 10.54 -3.61 -16.59
C SER A 283 10.69 -2.51 -15.54
N ILE A 284 9.99 -2.64 -14.40
CA ILE A 284 10.03 -1.69 -13.30
C ILE A 284 9.58 -2.35 -12.00
N GLY A 285 10.14 -1.95 -10.87
CA GLY A 285 9.73 -2.44 -9.56
C GLY A 285 10.87 -3.04 -8.76
N PRO A 286 10.56 -3.97 -7.85
CA PRO A 286 11.55 -4.62 -6.98
C PRO A 286 12.70 -5.25 -7.77
N GLY A 287 13.93 -5.00 -7.32
CA GLY A 287 15.14 -5.56 -7.93
C GLY A 287 15.55 -4.98 -9.28
N VAL A 288 14.70 -4.19 -9.93
CA VAL A 288 15.00 -3.57 -11.24
C VAL A 288 15.94 -2.39 -11.06
N GLY A 289 16.97 -2.30 -11.92
CA GLY A 289 17.87 -1.16 -11.96
C GLY A 289 17.25 0.07 -12.62
N ALA A 290 17.65 1.28 -12.20
CA ALA A 290 17.12 2.52 -12.75
C ALA A 290 17.40 2.66 -14.28
N GLU A 291 18.56 2.22 -14.75
CA GLU A 291 18.93 2.24 -16.17
C GLU A 291 18.07 1.28 -17.01
N GLU A 292 17.80 0.08 -16.49
CA GLU A 292 16.90 -0.89 -17.12
C GLU A 292 15.48 -0.32 -17.22
N ALA A 293 14.96 0.24 -16.14
CA ALA A 293 13.64 0.84 -16.12
C ALA A 293 13.52 2.00 -17.12
N GLU A 294 14.52 2.89 -17.19
CA GLU A 294 14.55 4.00 -18.16
C GLU A 294 14.61 3.50 -19.60
N THR A 295 15.49 2.53 -19.89
CA THR A 295 15.68 1.97 -21.23
C THR A 295 14.42 1.25 -21.73
N THR A 296 13.81 0.43 -20.89
CA THR A 296 12.59 -0.30 -21.24
C THR A 296 11.37 0.62 -21.36
N LEU A 297 11.28 1.68 -20.55
CA LEU A 297 10.25 2.71 -20.69
C LEU A 297 10.42 3.49 -22.00
N ALA A 298 11.65 3.83 -22.39
CA ALA A 298 11.91 4.51 -23.66
C ALA A 298 11.42 3.68 -24.86
N ALA A 299 11.60 2.36 -24.83
CA ALA A 299 11.10 1.46 -25.87
C ALA A 299 9.57 1.41 -25.97
N VAL A 300 8.85 1.64 -24.86
CA VAL A 300 7.38 1.73 -24.86
C VAL A 300 6.88 2.86 -25.75
N VAL A 301 7.55 4.02 -25.68
CA VAL A 301 7.11 5.23 -26.39
C VAL A 301 7.78 5.43 -27.78
N ASP A 302 8.74 4.58 -28.09
CA ASP A 302 9.37 4.55 -29.45
C ASP A 302 8.47 3.81 -30.45
N LYS A 303 7.25 4.33 -30.62
CA LYS A 303 6.23 3.80 -31.53
C LYS A 303 5.56 4.97 -32.24
N PRO A 304 5.16 4.82 -33.53
CA PRO A 304 4.57 5.90 -34.33
C PRO A 304 3.36 6.57 -33.65
N LEU A 305 2.48 5.77 -33.03
CA LEU A 305 1.33 6.29 -32.30
C LEU A 305 1.76 7.18 -31.14
N MET A 306 2.67 6.67 -30.32
CA MET A 306 3.11 7.37 -29.10
C MET A 306 3.86 8.66 -29.42
N ALA A 307 4.67 8.66 -30.49
CA ALA A 307 5.38 9.85 -30.96
C ALA A 307 4.45 11.01 -31.35
N SER A 308 3.17 10.73 -31.62
CA SER A 308 2.18 11.74 -32.01
C SER A 308 1.57 12.51 -30.84
N ILE A 309 1.60 11.99 -29.60
CA ILE A 309 1.00 12.63 -28.42
C ILE A 309 1.94 13.66 -27.78
N ALA A 310 1.35 14.72 -27.19
CA ALA A 310 2.10 15.81 -26.56
C ALA A 310 3.03 15.31 -25.46
N ALA A 311 2.57 14.40 -24.62
CA ALA A 311 3.35 13.83 -23.53
C ALA A 311 4.71 13.28 -23.96
N VAL A 312 4.77 12.58 -25.11
CA VAL A 312 6.00 11.98 -25.63
C VAL A 312 6.90 13.04 -26.26
N ARG A 313 6.33 13.95 -27.08
CA ARG A 313 7.11 15.05 -27.68
C ARG A 313 7.75 15.94 -26.62
N ASP A 314 7.04 16.22 -25.53
CA ASP A 314 7.48 17.10 -24.45
C ASP A 314 8.28 16.35 -23.36
N ARG A 315 8.55 15.03 -23.59
CA ARG A 315 9.26 14.12 -22.67
C ARG A 315 8.67 14.12 -21.25
N ARG A 316 7.35 14.21 -21.15
CA ARG A 316 6.59 14.05 -19.91
C ARG A 316 6.08 12.61 -19.81
N VAL A 317 7.04 11.69 -19.78
CA VAL A 317 6.82 10.24 -19.78
C VAL A 317 7.39 9.67 -18.50
N HIS A 318 6.55 8.93 -17.78
CA HIS A 318 6.90 8.31 -16.51
C HIS A 318 6.50 6.84 -16.50
N GLY A 319 7.17 6.08 -15.67
CA GLY A 319 6.85 4.69 -15.39
C GLY A 319 6.70 4.44 -13.90
N ILE A 320 5.79 3.54 -13.52
CA ILE A 320 5.56 3.20 -12.12
C ILE A 320 5.25 1.71 -11.95
N TRP A 321 5.69 1.15 -10.84
CA TRP A 321 5.38 -0.22 -10.47
C TRP A 321 3.88 -0.41 -10.27
N ASN A 322 3.30 -1.36 -11.01
CA ASN A 322 1.84 -1.54 -11.05
C ASN A 322 1.26 -1.92 -9.69
N PHE A 323 1.98 -2.71 -8.90
CA PHE A 323 1.44 -3.28 -7.66
C PHE A 323 1.42 -2.30 -6.47
N PHE A 324 1.72 -1.03 -6.66
CA PHE A 324 1.38 -0.01 -5.66
C PHE A 324 -0.13 0.01 -5.34
N ASN A 325 -0.97 -0.47 -6.27
CA ASN A 325 -2.40 -0.63 -6.03
C ASN A 325 -2.78 -1.91 -5.26
N ALA A 326 -1.84 -2.64 -4.72
CA ALA A 326 -2.09 -3.86 -3.96
C ALA A 326 -1.43 -3.86 -2.57
N VAL A 327 -0.71 -2.78 -2.22
CA VAL A 327 0.12 -2.72 -1.02
C VAL A 327 0.09 -1.35 -0.34
N PRO A 328 0.36 -1.27 0.98
CA PRO A 328 0.38 0.00 1.72
C PRO A 328 1.50 0.97 1.32
N LEU A 329 2.42 0.56 0.45
CA LEU A 329 3.49 1.43 -0.07
C LEU A 329 2.95 2.51 -1.04
N ASN A 330 1.67 2.51 -1.33
CA ASN A 330 1.03 3.34 -2.33
C ASN A 330 1.10 4.87 -2.05
N ILE A 331 1.41 5.28 -0.81
CA ILE A 331 1.72 6.70 -0.52
C ILE A 331 2.95 7.20 -1.28
N VAL A 332 3.93 6.32 -1.54
CA VAL A 332 5.11 6.64 -2.36
C VAL A 332 4.70 6.93 -3.80
N ALA A 333 3.74 6.16 -4.34
CA ALA A 333 3.16 6.43 -5.65
C ALA A 333 2.41 7.78 -5.67
N ALA A 334 1.59 8.09 -4.66
CA ALA A 334 0.92 9.38 -4.57
C ALA A 334 1.90 10.56 -4.60
N GLU A 335 3.03 10.46 -3.89
CA GLU A 335 4.09 11.47 -3.92
C GLU A 335 4.79 11.54 -5.28
N ALA A 336 5.04 10.40 -5.96
CA ALA A 336 5.61 10.39 -7.30
C ALA A 336 4.67 11.10 -8.29
N PHE A 337 3.37 10.79 -8.26
CA PHE A 337 2.37 11.47 -9.09
C PHE A 337 2.30 12.98 -8.79
N ALA A 338 2.29 13.38 -7.54
CA ALA A 338 2.31 14.79 -7.15
C ALA A 338 3.53 15.52 -7.73
N SER A 339 4.72 14.93 -7.64
CA SER A 339 5.96 15.52 -8.17
C SER A 339 5.98 15.61 -9.70
N TRP A 340 5.35 14.68 -10.42
CA TRP A 340 5.30 14.66 -11.87
C TRP A 340 4.24 15.56 -12.47
N LEU A 341 3.06 15.56 -11.84
CA LEU A 341 1.88 16.22 -12.38
C LEU A 341 1.78 17.68 -11.94
N ARG A 342 2.26 17.98 -10.75
CA ARG A 342 2.23 19.34 -10.18
C ARG A 342 3.58 19.71 -9.56
N PRO A 343 4.69 19.70 -10.34
CA PRO A 343 6.03 20.03 -9.82
C PRO A 343 6.11 21.46 -9.25
N ASP A 344 5.26 22.37 -9.70
CA ASP A 344 5.08 23.72 -9.19
C ASP A 344 4.59 23.73 -7.73
N LEU A 345 3.71 22.82 -7.36
CA LEU A 345 3.16 22.71 -6.00
C LEU A 345 4.01 21.83 -5.08
N PHE A 346 4.81 20.93 -5.64
CA PHE A 346 5.51 19.89 -4.89
C PHE A 346 7.02 19.83 -5.14
N PRO A 347 7.76 20.98 -5.08
CA PRO A 347 9.20 20.98 -5.30
C PRO A 347 10.00 20.31 -4.17
N ASP A 348 9.37 20.11 -3.01
CA ASP A 348 9.94 19.53 -1.78
C ASP A 348 9.53 18.08 -1.51
N ILE A 349 8.69 17.49 -2.34
CA ILE A 349 8.33 16.07 -2.22
C ILE A 349 9.44 15.19 -2.83
N ASN A 350 9.83 14.18 -2.05
CA ASN A 350 10.85 13.21 -2.47
C ASN A 350 10.38 11.78 -2.15
N PRO A 351 9.79 11.06 -3.13
CA PRO A 351 9.31 9.70 -2.94
C PRO A 351 10.42 8.73 -2.49
N ALA A 352 11.67 8.95 -2.92
CA ALA A 352 12.79 8.12 -2.49
C ALA A 352 13.11 8.27 -1.01
N ALA A 353 13.00 9.49 -0.47
CA ALA A 353 13.15 9.71 0.97
C ALA A 353 12.01 9.05 1.75
N THR A 354 10.79 9.09 1.23
CA THR A 354 9.63 8.43 1.85
C THR A 354 9.78 6.90 1.84
N LEU A 355 10.19 6.29 0.74
CA LEU A 355 10.46 4.84 0.69
C LEU A 355 11.60 4.45 1.64
N SER A 356 12.68 5.26 1.69
CA SER A 356 13.78 5.04 2.63
C SER A 356 13.33 5.12 4.09
N GLU A 357 12.40 6.03 4.40
CA GLU A 357 11.82 6.14 5.74
C GLU A 357 10.94 4.95 6.08
N ILE A 358 10.12 4.47 5.13
CA ILE A 358 9.33 3.23 5.28
C ILE A 358 10.26 2.05 5.59
N ASN A 359 11.32 1.88 4.78
CA ASN A 359 12.29 0.80 4.99
C ASN A 359 12.97 0.85 6.36
N ARG A 360 13.27 2.04 6.85
CA ARG A 360 13.96 2.22 8.13
C ARG A 360 13.05 2.04 9.34
N ARG A 361 11.79 2.52 9.26
CA ARG A 361 10.88 2.59 10.42
C ARG A 361 9.97 1.37 10.55
N PHE A 362 9.49 0.86 9.43
CA PHE A 362 8.37 -0.06 9.42
C PHE A 362 8.70 -1.42 8.80
N ALA A 363 9.48 -1.42 7.71
CA ALA A 363 9.63 -2.62 6.91
C ALA A 363 10.46 -3.71 7.61
N ALA A 364 9.89 -4.90 7.78
CA ALA A 364 10.65 -6.07 8.21
C ALA A 364 11.69 -6.48 7.16
N VAL A 365 11.39 -6.28 5.87
CA VAL A 365 12.28 -6.53 4.73
C VAL A 365 12.36 -5.26 3.91
N PRO A 366 13.55 -4.74 3.55
CA PRO A 366 13.65 -3.51 2.78
C PRO A 366 13.13 -3.70 1.35
N PHE A 367 12.45 -2.66 0.83
CA PHE A 367 11.98 -2.58 -0.54
C PHE A 367 13.01 -1.83 -1.37
N GLU A 368 13.69 -2.53 -2.28
CA GLU A 368 14.77 -2.01 -3.10
C GLU A 368 14.48 -2.23 -4.59
N GLY A 369 14.86 -1.26 -5.44
CA GLY A 369 14.63 -1.28 -6.87
C GLY A 369 14.10 0.03 -7.43
N ALA A 370 13.88 0.08 -8.73
CA ALA A 370 13.28 1.21 -9.43
C ALA A 370 11.76 1.05 -9.45
N TYR A 371 11.08 1.57 -8.42
CA TYR A 371 9.62 1.53 -8.32
C TYR A 371 8.93 2.59 -9.16
N TRP A 372 9.65 3.62 -9.58
CA TRP A 372 9.23 4.69 -10.49
C TRP A 372 10.43 5.18 -11.29
N VAL A 373 10.15 5.72 -12.47
CA VAL A 373 11.16 6.26 -13.38
C VAL A 373 10.56 7.39 -14.22
N SER A 374 11.39 8.30 -14.69
CA SER A 374 11.02 9.34 -15.66
C SER A 374 12.02 9.34 -16.78
N LEU A 375 11.56 9.49 -18.03
CA LEU A 375 12.49 9.70 -19.14
C LEU A 375 13.21 11.05 -18.94
N LYS A 376 14.51 11.05 -19.08
CA LYS A 376 15.32 12.28 -19.00
C LYS A 376 14.96 13.22 -20.16
N LYS A 377 14.95 14.53 -19.86
CA LYS A 377 14.70 15.59 -20.84
C LYS A 377 15.81 15.68 -21.88
#